data_d141890b58fe91f59bc89de0ff2b6e7d
#
_entry.id   d141890b58fe91f59bc89de0ff2b6e7d
#
_cell.length_a   1.000
_cell.length_b   1.000
_cell.length_c   1.000
_cell.angle_alpha   90.00
_cell.angle_beta   90.00
_cell.angle_gamma   90.00
#
_symmetry.space_group_name_H-M   'P 1'
#
loop_
_entity.id
_entity.type
_entity.pdbx_description
1 polymer ?
#
loop_
_entity_poly.entity_id
_entity_poly.type
_entity_poly.pdbx_seq_one_letter_code
_entity_poly.pdbx_strand_id
1 'polypeptide(L)'
;TCKDLADNEAEPVSAEPFCMDQTKPVIEIEYDGAQPHRDNYYREARTAVVTIQEHNFTPDTFHIETAQPYQMLGWSHEGDTHRLRICFQENAYYQWNCQYTDMAGNEAEQLEQQEFYIDSIAPVIEITGVINDSANAGEVQPVVTVLEEHFNAEETRISLVNGKGEQIEIPSQVHQVNGGYSYILYNVNEKPDQVYYLHVNSLDMAGNEAELTYRFSLNRNGSVYDMSLARQATAGTYYQSRVMKDLQMIEMNVDEVEQFAVYVSRNGVLIPTVMSDVYHPMTEDVVLYNMERQGNEQLGYVYTYTLFGENFAKEGTYQVALYSKDAAGNEVSSTLKDKDAGLHFIIDNTPPQIVMDGIEAGGIYDASQKKVNVMFSDNGMLTEARLSLHNDKGEEISSWDYMELAAAENHLMLEIAEYGGGQRFLYRAVDAAGNELLAESMESGSADFVITTNPWIRLVKSRKNIVTACGIAAAGVGVSGVAAGLYYRRRKRGRYA
;
A
#
# COMPACT_ATOMS: atom_id res chain seq x y z
N THR A 1 -72.72 -80.80 -33.86
CA THR A 1 -72.56 -81.98 -34.62
C THR A 1 -73.63 -82.01 -35.71
N CYS A 2 -73.29 -82.30 -36.97
CA CYS A 2 -74.20 -82.55 -38.07
C CYS A 2 -74.33 -84.10 -38.28
N LYS A 3 -75.60 -84.57 -38.41
CA LYS A 3 -75.87 -85.95 -38.88
C LYS A 3 -76.44 -85.92 -40.26
N ASP A 4 -76.06 -86.87 -41.13
CA ASP A 4 -76.63 -87.03 -42.42
C ASP A 4 -77.95 -87.85 -42.32
N LEU A 5 -78.70 -88.03 -43.44
CA LEU A 5 -79.94 -88.78 -43.49
C LEU A 5 -79.82 -90.31 -43.28
N ALA A 6 -78.58 -90.82 -43.19
CA ALA A 6 -78.18 -92.17 -42.86
C ALA A 6 -77.67 -92.32 -41.39
N ASP A 7 -77.82 -91.31 -40.58
CA ASP A 7 -77.46 -91.23 -39.14
C ASP A 7 -75.94 -91.26 -38.87
N ASN A 8 -75.08 -90.92 -39.86
CA ASN A 8 -73.68 -90.77 -39.69
C ASN A 8 -73.41 -89.38 -39.02
N GLU A 9 -72.69 -89.37 -37.91
CA GLU A 9 -72.26 -88.16 -37.26
C GLU A 9 -70.94 -87.64 -37.88
N ALA A 10 -70.91 -86.36 -38.26
CA ALA A 10 -69.69 -85.72 -38.61
C ALA A 10 -68.82 -85.57 -37.35
N GLU A 11 -67.51 -85.74 -37.49
CA GLU A 11 -66.58 -85.49 -36.41
C GLU A 11 -66.78 -84.05 -35.92
N PRO A 12 -66.79 -83.87 -34.60
CA PRO A 12 -66.90 -82.48 -34.02
C PRO A 12 -65.75 -81.64 -34.44
N VAL A 13 -66.03 -80.59 -35.17
CA VAL A 13 -65.07 -79.54 -35.43
C VAL A 13 -65.21 -78.53 -34.30
N SER A 14 -64.20 -78.36 -33.50
CA SER A 14 -64.07 -77.31 -32.54
C SER A 14 -63.33 -76.14 -33.19
N ALA A 15 -63.86 -74.96 -33.10
CA ALA A 15 -63.11 -73.79 -33.44
C ALA A 15 -62.15 -73.50 -32.30
N GLU A 16 -60.90 -73.11 -32.60
CA GLU A 16 -59.99 -72.55 -31.62
C GLU A 16 -60.67 -71.32 -30.93
N PRO A 17 -60.48 -71.16 -29.65
CA PRO A 17 -61.00 -69.95 -28.96
C PRO A 17 -60.44 -68.73 -29.63
N PHE A 18 -61.27 -67.77 -29.91
CA PHE A 18 -60.85 -66.47 -30.42
C PHE A 18 -61.37 -65.38 -29.50
N CYS A 19 -60.57 -64.28 -29.37
CA CYS A 19 -60.94 -63.09 -28.67
C CYS A 19 -61.36 -62.00 -29.65
N MET A 20 -62.43 -61.28 -29.36
CA MET A 20 -62.83 -60.07 -30.07
C MET A 20 -62.57 -58.86 -29.16
N ASP A 21 -61.66 -58.04 -29.56
CA ASP A 21 -61.30 -56.80 -28.88
C ASP A 21 -61.50 -55.63 -29.82
N GLN A 22 -62.24 -54.62 -29.38
CA GLN A 22 -62.49 -53.35 -30.05
C GLN A 22 -62.09 -52.13 -29.17
N THR A 23 -61.50 -52.43 -28.05
CA THR A 23 -61.06 -51.40 -27.10
C THR A 23 -59.71 -50.87 -27.54
N LYS A 24 -59.60 -49.55 -27.72
CA LYS A 24 -58.29 -48.92 -28.02
C LYS A 24 -57.43 -48.84 -26.77
N PRO A 25 -56.16 -49.19 -26.90
CA PRO A 25 -55.20 -48.95 -25.82
C PRO A 25 -55.07 -47.45 -25.48
N VAL A 26 -54.84 -47.12 -24.20
CA VAL A 26 -54.64 -45.78 -23.73
C VAL A 26 -53.15 -45.62 -23.32
N ILE A 27 -52.49 -44.64 -23.90
CA ILE A 27 -51.08 -44.34 -23.60
C ILE A 27 -51.00 -42.99 -22.80
N GLU A 28 -50.24 -42.99 -21.71
CA GLU A 28 -49.88 -41.83 -20.96
C GLU A 28 -48.37 -41.75 -20.84
N ILE A 29 -47.82 -40.52 -20.92
CA ILE A 29 -46.40 -40.25 -20.74
C ILE A 29 -46.22 -39.34 -19.55
N GLU A 30 -45.49 -39.79 -18.58
CA GLU A 30 -45.03 -39.00 -17.44
C GLU A 30 -43.51 -39.01 -17.40
N TYR A 31 -42.92 -38.09 -16.67
CA TYR A 31 -41.48 -38.04 -16.53
C TYR A 31 -41.05 -38.13 -15.06
N ASP A 32 -40.08 -38.98 -14.81
CA ASP A 32 -39.40 -39.05 -13.53
C ASP A 32 -38.19 -38.08 -13.52
N GLY A 33 -37.91 -37.46 -12.36
CA GLY A 33 -36.65 -36.78 -12.12
C GLY A 33 -36.73 -35.26 -12.17
N ALA A 34 -35.64 -34.64 -12.65
CA ALA A 34 -35.39 -33.21 -12.52
C ALA A 34 -36.46 -32.35 -13.25
N GLN A 35 -36.74 -31.19 -12.65
CA GLN A 35 -37.46 -30.12 -13.31
C GLN A 35 -36.56 -29.37 -14.26
N PRO A 36 -37.08 -28.75 -15.34
CA PRO A 36 -36.26 -27.91 -16.21
C PRO A 36 -35.77 -26.70 -15.45
N HIS A 37 -34.59 -26.22 -15.74
CA HIS A 37 -34.11 -24.96 -15.20
C HIS A 37 -34.85 -23.78 -15.84
N ARG A 38 -34.94 -23.79 -17.17
CA ARG A 38 -35.70 -22.79 -17.92
C ARG A 38 -36.32 -23.46 -19.17
N ASP A 39 -37.57 -23.15 -19.45
CA ASP A 39 -38.34 -23.72 -20.54
C ASP A 39 -38.26 -25.27 -20.54
N ASN A 40 -37.77 -25.88 -21.59
CA ASN A 40 -37.60 -27.32 -21.74
C ASN A 40 -36.14 -27.77 -21.65
N TYR A 41 -35.27 -27.02 -20.96
CA TYR A 41 -33.85 -27.33 -20.81
C TYR A 41 -33.57 -28.05 -19.50
N TYR A 42 -32.88 -29.16 -19.57
CA TYR A 42 -32.56 -30.05 -18.45
C TYR A 42 -31.05 -30.28 -18.38
N ARG A 43 -30.49 -30.13 -17.20
CA ARG A 43 -29.07 -30.40 -16.94
C ARG A 43 -28.75 -31.88 -16.79
N GLU A 44 -29.75 -32.69 -16.43
CA GLU A 44 -29.59 -34.10 -16.11
C GLU A 44 -30.39 -34.98 -17.09
N ALA A 45 -29.99 -36.27 -17.15
CA ALA A 45 -30.72 -37.27 -17.89
C ALA A 45 -32.20 -37.26 -17.51
N ARG A 46 -33.08 -37.49 -18.52
CA ARG A 46 -34.52 -37.50 -18.34
C ARG A 46 -35.09 -38.88 -18.61
N THR A 47 -35.97 -39.37 -17.75
CA THR A 47 -36.62 -40.66 -17.91
C THR A 47 -38.12 -40.46 -18.13
N ALA A 48 -38.61 -40.87 -19.29
CA ALA A 48 -40.03 -40.97 -19.55
C ALA A 48 -40.55 -42.30 -19.02
N VAL A 49 -41.72 -42.27 -18.40
CA VAL A 49 -42.49 -43.44 -17.99
C VAL A 49 -43.71 -43.51 -18.89
N VAL A 50 -43.68 -44.39 -19.87
CA VAL A 50 -44.80 -44.64 -20.75
C VAL A 50 -45.69 -45.70 -20.10
N THR A 51 -46.93 -45.37 -19.82
CA THR A 51 -47.92 -46.25 -19.23
C THR A 51 -48.96 -46.61 -20.32
N ILE A 52 -49.13 -47.90 -20.56
CA ILE A 52 -50.15 -48.42 -21.49
C ILE A 52 -51.21 -49.20 -20.70
N GLN A 53 -52.43 -48.76 -20.82
CA GLN A 53 -53.60 -49.50 -20.28
C GLN A 53 -54.17 -50.39 -21.39
N GLU A 54 -53.93 -51.72 -21.28
CA GLU A 54 -54.33 -52.70 -22.32
C GLU A 54 -54.39 -54.13 -21.74
N HIS A 55 -55.47 -54.86 -21.95
CA HIS A 55 -55.63 -56.21 -21.48
C HIS A 55 -54.86 -57.24 -22.36
N ASN A 56 -54.85 -57.03 -23.68
CA ASN A 56 -54.21 -57.89 -24.66
C ASN A 56 -52.87 -57.32 -25.12
N PHE A 57 -51.99 -56.95 -24.12
CA PHE A 57 -50.76 -56.30 -24.37
C PHE A 57 -49.69 -57.18 -25.03
N THR A 58 -49.01 -56.62 -26.02
CA THR A 58 -47.79 -57.19 -26.61
C THR A 58 -46.73 -56.12 -26.77
N PRO A 59 -45.47 -56.32 -26.30
CA PRO A 59 -44.43 -55.32 -26.46
C PRO A 59 -43.94 -55.16 -27.91
N ASP A 60 -44.21 -56.11 -28.78
CA ASP A 60 -43.65 -56.18 -30.14
C ASP A 60 -44.17 -55.07 -31.07
N THR A 61 -45.32 -54.50 -30.75
CA THR A 61 -45.99 -53.47 -31.56
C THR A 61 -45.75 -52.04 -31.00
N PHE A 62 -44.98 -51.93 -29.93
CA PHE A 62 -44.61 -50.66 -29.41
C PHE A 62 -43.40 -50.05 -30.16
N HIS A 63 -43.56 -48.87 -30.71
CA HIS A 63 -42.53 -48.18 -31.49
C HIS A 63 -42.26 -46.79 -30.90
N ILE A 64 -40.98 -46.43 -30.85
CA ILE A 64 -40.52 -45.09 -30.49
C ILE A 64 -40.01 -44.37 -31.73
N GLU A 65 -40.53 -43.19 -31.99
CA GLU A 65 -40.07 -42.29 -33.06
C GLU A 65 -39.18 -41.23 -32.52
N THR A 66 -37.89 -41.33 -32.75
CA THR A 66 -36.87 -40.32 -32.41
C THR A 66 -35.62 -40.54 -33.26
N ALA A 67 -34.91 -39.45 -33.54
CA ALA A 67 -33.60 -39.49 -34.20
C ALA A 67 -32.44 -39.62 -33.21
N GLN A 68 -32.71 -39.35 -31.92
CA GLN A 68 -31.67 -39.28 -30.89
C GLN A 68 -31.58 -40.61 -30.10
N PRO A 69 -30.41 -40.92 -29.54
CA PRO A 69 -30.20 -42.12 -28.74
C PRO A 69 -31.10 -42.14 -27.49
N TYR A 70 -31.64 -43.33 -27.20
CA TYR A 70 -32.38 -43.59 -25.96
C TYR A 70 -32.12 -45.00 -25.46
N GLN A 71 -32.43 -45.25 -24.21
CA GLN A 71 -32.33 -46.59 -23.59
C GLN A 71 -33.68 -47.02 -23.01
N MET A 72 -34.22 -48.14 -23.46
CA MET A 72 -35.35 -48.78 -22.81
C MET A 72 -34.88 -49.61 -21.62
N LEU A 73 -35.46 -49.36 -20.44
CA LEU A 73 -35.09 -50.04 -19.17
C LEU A 73 -35.95 -51.29 -18.89
N GLY A 74 -36.81 -51.65 -19.84
CA GLY A 74 -37.66 -52.82 -19.77
C GLY A 74 -39.08 -52.53 -19.29
N TRP A 75 -39.98 -53.46 -19.59
CA TRP A 75 -41.38 -53.39 -19.22
C TRP A 75 -41.62 -53.91 -17.80
N SER A 76 -42.56 -53.34 -17.12
CA SER A 76 -43.14 -53.83 -15.86
C SER A 76 -44.68 -53.94 -16.07
N HIS A 77 -45.30 -54.91 -15.42
CA HIS A 77 -46.71 -55.22 -15.62
C HIS A 77 -47.46 -55.35 -14.31
N GLU A 78 -48.60 -54.71 -14.18
CA GLU A 78 -49.48 -54.81 -13.02
C GLU A 78 -50.96 -54.88 -13.53
N GLY A 79 -51.48 -56.09 -13.66
CA GLY A 79 -52.77 -56.28 -14.31
C GLY A 79 -52.75 -55.83 -15.80
N ASP A 80 -53.67 -54.95 -16.13
CA ASP A 80 -53.77 -54.36 -17.48
C ASP A 80 -52.96 -53.07 -17.66
N THR A 81 -52.13 -52.76 -16.67
CA THR A 81 -51.22 -51.59 -16.69
C THR A 81 -49.82 -52.06 -17.01
N HIS A 82 -49.25 -51.53 -18.08
CA HIS A 82 -47.92 -51.89 -18.59
C HIS A 82 -47.10 -50.63 -18.64
N ARG A 83 -45.91 -50.60 -17.94
CA ARG A 83 -45.04 -49.43 -17.84
C ARG A 83 -43.69 -49.71 -18.44
N LEU A 84 -43.26 -48.84 -19.34
CA LEU A 84 -41.90 -48.81 -19.92
C LEU A 84 -41.18 -47.55 -19.46
N ARG A 85 -39.96 -47.70 -18.97
CA ARG A 85 -39.08 -46.57 -18.67
C ARG A 85 -38.12 -46.37 -19.86
N ILE A 86 -38.08 -45.14 -20.37
CA ILE A 86 -37.22 -44.74 -21.49
C ILE A 86 -36.30 -43.63 -20.97
N CYS A 87 -34.99 -43.89 -20.96
CA CYS A 87 -34.00 -42.95 -20.49
C CYS A 87 -33.31 -42.27 -21.66
N PHE A 88 -33.24 -40.93 -21.58
CA PHE A 88 -32.53 -40.03 -22.48
C PHE A 88 -31.36 -39.43 -21.70
N GLN A 89 -30.10 -39.61 -22.18
CA GLN A 89 -28.89 -39.30 -21.38
C GLN A 89 -27.94 -38.38 -22.10
N GLU A 90 -27.89 -38.35 -23.41
CA GLU A 90 -26.91 -37.59 -24.16
C GLU A 90 -27.34 -36.13 -24.32
N ASN A 91 -26.38 -35.23 -24.37
CA ASN A 91 -26.64 -33.82 -24.66
C ASN A 91 -27.18 -33.68 -26.08
N ALA A 92 -28.46 -33.38 -26.21
CA ALA A 92 -29.13 -33.23 -27.49
C ALA A 92 -30.50 -32.56 -27.38
N TYR A 93 -30.99 -32.08 -28.48
CA TYR A 93 -32.40 -31.75 -28.63
C TYR A 93 -33.17 -33.00 -28.95
N TYR A 94 -34.09 -33.40 -28.11
CA TYR A 94 -34.96 -34.54 -28.26
C TYR A 94 -36.31 -34.08 -28.77
N GLN A 95 -36.71 -34.68 -29.90
CA GLN A 95 -38.07 -34.75 -30.42
C GLN A 95 -38.45 -36.21 -30.50
N TRP A 96 -39.47 -36.64 -29.75
CA TRP A 96 -39.86 -38.02 -29.76
C TRP A 96 -41.35 -38.21 -29.54
N ASN A 97 -41.84 -39.35 -30.00
CA ASN A 97 -43.19 -39.82 -29.79
C ASN A 97 -43.19 -41.34 -29.70
N CYS A 98 -44.29 -41.92 -29.30
CA CYS A 98 -44.45 -43.37 -29.37
C CYS A 98 -45.82 -43.76 -29.94
N GLN A 99 -45.85 -44.93 -30.53
CA GLN A 99 -47.02 -45.53 -31.12
C GLN A 99 -47.18 -46.95 -30.58
N TYR A 100 -48.44 -47.40 -30.42
CA TYR A 100 -48.75 -48.74 -29.96
C TYR A 100 -50.03 -49.23 -30.59
N THR A 101 -50.01 -50.50 -31.00
CA THR A 101 -51.17 -51.25 -31.54
C THR A 101 -51.34 -52.53 -30.73
N ASP A 102 -52.51 -52.84 -30.25
CA ASP A 102 -52.79 -54.12 -29.55
C ASP A 102 -52.75 -55.36 -30.45
N MET A 103 -52.90 -56.53 -29.87
CA MET A 103 -52.90 -57.79 -30.61
C MET A 103 -54.15 -57.94 -31.54
N ALA A 104 -55.22 -57.15 -31.32
CA ALA A 104 -56.41 -57.16 -32.15
C ALA A 104 -56.35 -56.17 -33.32
N GLY A 105 -55.29 -55.30 -33.34
CA GLY A 105 -55.08 -54.27 -34.35
C GLY A 105 -55.73 -52.94 -34.03
N ASN A 106 -56.14 -52.68 -32.79
CA ASN A 106 -56.61 -51.36 -32.37
C ASN A 106 -55.43 -50.47 -32.11
N GLU A 107 -55.34 -49.30 -32.74
CA GLU A 107 -54.30 -48.30 -32.58
C GLU A 107 -54.66 -47.35 -31.43
N ALA A 108 -53.66 -47.04 -30.55
CA ALA A 108 -53.77 -46.01 -29.57
C ALA A 108 -53.98 -44.62 -30.22
N GLU A 109 -54.56 -43.68 -29.49
CA GLU A 109 -54.66 -42.31 -29.98
C GLU A 109 -53.29 -41.68 -30.12
N GLN A 110 -53.11 -40.88 -31.17
CA GLN A 110 -51.85 -40.17 -31.40
C GLN A 110 -51.56 -39.20 -30.28
N LEU A 111 -50.38 -39.29 -29.65
CA LEU A 111 -49.92 -38.42 -28.65
C LEU A 111 -49.31 -37.11 -29.22
N GLU A 112 -49.30 -36.06 -28.43
CA GLU A 112 -48.52 -34.86 -28.77
C GLU A 112 -47.02 -35.18 -28.75
N GLN A 113 -46.30 -34.59 -29.69
CA GLN A 113 -44.85 -34.73 -29.78
C GLN A 113 -44.18 -34.18 -28.53
N GLN A 114 -43.28 -34.94 -27.94
CA GLN A 114 -42.50 -34.54 -26.79
C GLN A 114 -41.22 -33.85 -27.24
N GLU A 115 -40.90 -32.70 -26.65
CA GLU A 115 -39.73 -31.90 -27.02
C GLU A 115 -39.00 -31.39 -25.79
N PHE A 116 -37.67 -31.57 -25.72
CA PHE A 116 -36.82 -31.04 -24.66
C PHE A 116 -35.34 -31.07 -25.05
N TYR A 117 -34.54 -30.28 -24.36
CA TYR A 117 -33.08 -30.28 -24.44
C TYR A 117 -32.49 -30.95 -23.21
N ILE A 118 -31.45 -31.75 -23.40
CA ILE A 118 -30.54 -32.17 -22.34
C ILE A 118 -29.21 -31.50 -22.65
N ASP A 119 -28.70 -30.72 -21.68
CA ASP A 119 -27.43 -30.06 -21.77
C ASP A 119 -26.76 -30.07 -20.38
N SER A 120 -25.63 -30.76 -20.28
CA SER A 120 -24.83 -30.90 -19.07
C SER A 120 -23.49 -30.19 -19.16
N ILE A 121 -23.27 -29.38 -20.21
CA ILE A 121 -22.01 -28.66 -20.45
C ILE A 121 -22.13 -27.23 -19.91
N ALA A 122 -21.25 -26.88 -19.01
CA ALA A 122 -21.21 -25.51 -18.48
C ALA A 122 -20.62 -24.52 -19.49
N PRO A 123 -21.04 -23.24 -19.46
CA PRO A 123 -20.44 -22.20 -20.27
C PRO A 123 -18.93 -22.10 -20.08
N VAL A 124 -18.20 -21.68 -21.11
CA VAL A 124 -16.78 -21.37 -21.03
C VAL A 124 -16.60 -19.87 -21.00
N ILE A 125 -15.96 -19.35 -19.92
CA ILE A 125 -15.71 -17.95 -19.74
C ILE A 125 -14.24 -17.65 -20.06
N GLU A 126 -14.00 -16.66 -20.92
CA GLU A 126 -12.68 -16.13 -21.24
C GLU A 126 -12.63 -14.63 -20.94
N ILE A 127 -11.53 -14.17 -20.32
CA ILE A 127 -11.26 -12.74 -20.09
C ILE A 127 -9.97 -12.36 -20.81
N THR A 128 -10.03 -11.34 -21.64
CA THR A 128 -8.91 -10.77 -22.37
C THR A 128 -8.82 -9.26 -22.14
N GLY A 129 -7.74 -8.60 -22.60
CA GLY A 129 -7.52 -7.16 -22.42
C GLY A 129 -7.07 -6.75 -21.02
N VAL A 130 -6.97 -7.71 -20.11
CA VAL A 130 -6.31 -7.63 -18.79
C VAL A 130 -5.79 -9.02 -18.43
N ILE A 131 -4.73 -9.08 -17.64
CA ILE A 131 -4.12 -10.34 -17.19
C ILE A 131 -4.47 -10.52 -15.71
N ASN A 132 -4.80 -11.76 -15.32
CA ASN A 132 -5.05 -12.06 -13.90
C ASN A 132 -3.80 -11.80 -13.05
N ASP A 133 -3.99 -11.18 -11.87
CA ASP A 133 -2.95 -10.77 -10.93
C ASP A 133 -1.93 -9.77 -11.50
N SER A 134 -2.33 -8.98 -12.52
CA SER A 134 -1.45 -7.96 -13.11
C SER A 134 -1.55 -6.61 -12.40
N ALA A 135 -0.40 -5.93 -12.33
CA ALA A 135 -0.28 -4.52 -11.98
C ALA A 135 -0.18 -3.69 -13.28
N ASN A 136 -1.01 -2.66 -13.42
CA ASN A 136 -1.14 -1.94 -14.69
C ASN A 136 -0.90 -0.43 -14.52
N ALA A 137 0.22 0.06 -15.05
CA ALA A 137 0.50 1.49 -15.19
C ALA A 137 -0.17 2.11 -16.44
N GLY A 138 -0.49 1.27 -17.43
CA GLY A 138 -1.17 1.65 -18.67
C GLY A 138 -2.67 1.43 -18.66
N GLU A 139 -3.29 1.71 -19.80
CA GLU A 139 -4.71 1.46 -20.00
C GLU A 139 -4.99 -0.04 -20.15
N VAL A 140 -6.12 -0.48 -19.57
CA VAL A 140 -6.66 -1.82 -19.72
C VAL A 140 -8.07 -1.75 -20.33
N GLN A 141 -8.43 -2.73 -21.13
CA GLN A 141 -9.77 -2.85 -21.68
C GLN A 141 -10.25 -4.30 -21.55
N PRO A 142 -10.79 -4.68 -20.40
CA PRO A 142 -11.28 -6.03 -20.20
C PRO A 142 -12.42 -6.38 -21.17
N VAL A 143 -12.31 -7.55 -21.77
CA VAL A 143 -13.33 -8.15 -22.62
C VAL A 143 -13.65 -9.52 -22.07
N VAL A 144 -14.90 -9.73 -21.70
CA VAL A 144 -15.42 -11.01 -21.21
C VAL A 144 -16.13 -11.70 -22.36
N THR A 145 -15.75 -12.93 -22.69
CA THR A 145 -16.42 -13.76 -23.68
C THR A 145 -16.99 -14.99 -22.99
N VAL A 146 -18.28 -15.24 -23.19
CA VAL A 146 -18.97 -16.43 -22.72
C VAL A 146 -19.33 -17.23 -23.94
N LEU A 147 -18.74 -18.43 -24.05
CA LEU A 147 -18.99 -19.38 -25.15
C LEU A 147 -19.96 -20.43 -24.65
N GLU A 148 -21.15 -20.42 -25.24
CA GLU A 148 -22.23 -21.31 -24.88
C GLU A 148 -23.30 -21.33 -26.02
N GLU A 149 -23.71 -22.50 -26.46
CA GLU A 149 -24.75 -22.67 -27.50
C GLU A 149 -26.15 -22.28 -26.99
N HIS A 150 -26.45 -22.67 -25.74
CA HIS A 150 -27.72 -22.38 -25.06
C HIS A 150 -27.58 -21.23 -24.06
N PHE A 151 -26.96 -20.15 -24.50
CA PHE A 151 -26.63 -18.98 -23.67
C PHE A 151 -27.86 -18.31 -23.08
N ASN A 152 -27.76 -17.97 -21.77
CA ASN A 152 -28.78 -17.23 -21.05
C ASN A 152 -28.26 -15.85 -20.61
N ALA A 153 -28.62 -14.81 -21.38
CA ALA A 153 -28.21 -13.45 -21.11
C ALA A 153 -28.74 -12.88 -19.78
N GLU A 154 -29.91 -13.38 -19.33
CA GLU A 154 -30.54 -12.87 -18.08
C GLU A 154 -29.86 -13.39 -16.82
N GLU A 155 -29.15 -14.53 -16.94
CA GLU A 155 -28.41 -15.14 -15.83
C GLU A 155 -26.90 -15.03 -15.98
N THR A 156 -26.43 -14.23 -16.94
CA THR A 156 -25.01 -13.84 -17.03
C THR A 156 -24.78 -12.52 -16.31
N ARG A 157 -23.92 -12.54 -15.32
CA ARG A 157 -23.59 -11.40 -14.45
C ARG A 157 -22.11 -11.09 -14.50
N ILE A 158 -21.80 -9.84 -14.83
CA ILE A 158 -20.44 -9.31 -14.85
C ILE A 158 -20.40 -8.15 -13.85
N SER A 159 -19.54 -8.23 -12.88
CA SER A 159 -19.38 -7.18 -11.87
C SER A 159 -17.92 -6.87 -11.62
N LEU A 160 -17.63 -5.59 -11.42
CA LEU A 160 -16.33 -5.10 -10.96
C LEU A 160 -16.48 -4.63 -9.53
N VAL A 161 -15.63 -5.12 -8.63
CA VAL A 161 -15.55 -4.65 -7.26
C VAL A 161 -14.14 -4.18 -6.95
N ASN A 162 -14.00 -3.18 -6.06
CA ASN A 162 -12.69 -2.74 -5.62
C ASN A 162 -12.16 -3.61 -4.47
N GLY A 163 -10.93 -3.35 -4.04
CA GLY A 163 -10.29 -4.08 -2.93
C GLY A 163 -11.03 -4.00 -1.59
N LYS A 164 -11.96 -3.04 -1.41
CA LYS A 164 -12.82 -2.93 -0.22
C LYS A 164 -14.14 -3.71 -0.35
N GLY A 165 -14.38 -4.34 -1.50
CA GLY A 165 -15.63 -5.04 -1.80
C GLY A 165 -16.77 -4.12 -2.27
N GLU A 166 -16.49 -2.86 -2.60
CA GLU A 166 -17.48 -1.94 -3.12
C GLU A 166 -17.70 -2.18 -4.61
N GLN A 167 -18.95 -2.28 -5.03
CA GLN A 167 -19.29 -2.48 -6.44
C GLN A 167 -19.04 -1.22 -7.24
N ILE A 168 -18.39 -1.39 -8.39
CA ILE A 168 -18.05 -0.31 -9.32
C ILE A 168 -18.91 -0.46 -10.57
N GLU A 169 -19.69 0.57 -10.87
CA GLU A 169 -20.45 0.60 -12.11
C GLU A 169 -19.52 0.79 -13.31
N ILE A 170 -19.65 -0.14 -14.27
CA ILE A 170 -18.95 -0.11 -15.55
C ILE A 170 -19.95 -0.37 -16.68
N PRO A 171 -20.00 0.46 -17.71
CA PRO A 171 -20.80 0.19 -18.89
C PRO A 171 -20.15 -0.94 -19.70
N SER A 172 -20.99 -1.78 -20.31
CA SER A 172 -20.53 -2.81 -21.24
C SER A 172 -21.29 -2.73 -22.55
N GLN A 173 -20.63 -3.12 -23.63
CA GLN A 173 -21.24 -3.34 -24.93
C GLN A 173 -21.19 -4.82 -25.26
N VAL A 174 -22.34 -5.36 -25.62
CA VAL A 174 -22.50 -6.78 -25.90
C VAL A 174 -22.46 -6.99 -27.42
N HIS A 175 -21.71 -8.00 -27.85
CA HIS A 175 -21.62 -8.45 -29.24
C HIS A 175 -21.81 -9.96 -29.30
N GLN A 176 -22.61 -10.42 -30.27
CA GLN A 176 -22.68 -11.84 -30.56
C GLN A 176 -21.40 -12.28 -31.29
N VAL A 177 -20.82 -13.38 -30.86
CA VAL A 177 -19.67 -14.03 -31.48
C VAL A 177 -20.01 -15.46 -31.88
N ASN A 178 -19.12 -16.13 -32.59
CA ASN A 178 -19.36 -17.55 -32.94
C ASN A 178 -19.35 -18.40 -31.65
N GLY A 179 -20.48 -19.02 -31.36
CA GLY A 179 -20.68 -19.90 -30.21
C GLY A 179 -20.94 -19.17 -28.88
N GLY A 180 -21.32 -17.87 -28.89
CA GLY A 180 -21.59 -17.16 -27.64
C GLY A 180 -21.68 -15.64 -27.75
N TYR A 181 -21.30 -14.96 -26.68
CA TYR A 181 -21.39 -13.49 -26.54
C TYR A 181 -20.14 -12.91 -25.92
N SER A 182 -19.76 -11.71 -26.37
CA SER A 182 -18.62 -10.96 -25.87
C SER A 182 -19.08 -9.61 -25.31
N TYR A 183 -18.57 -9.25 -24.12
CA TYR A 183 -18.86 -8.02 -23.38
C TYR A 183 -17.59 -7.19 -23.30
N ILE A 184 -17.56 -6.04 -23.97
CA ILE A 184 -16.46 -5.07 -23.88
C ILE A 184 -16.78 -4.12 -22.72
N LEU A 185 -15.91 -4.05 -21.73
CA LEU A 185 -16.09 -3.19 -20.57
C LEU A 185 -15.43 -1.83 -20.82
N TYR A 186 -16.22 -0.75 -20.70
CA TYR A 186 -15.76 0.60 -20.97
C TYR A 186 -15.50 1.39 -19.66
N ASN A 187 -14.73 2.46 -19.77
CA ASN A 187 -14.46 3.41 -18.69
C ASN A 187 -13.78 2.80 -17.45
N VAL A 188 -13.17 1.64 -17.58
CA VAL A 188 -12.37 1.04 -16.50
C VAL A 188 -11.21 1.97 -16.16
N ASN A 189 -10.57 2.57 -17.16
CA ASN A 189 -9.45 3.51 -16.98
C ASN A 189 -9.84 4.87 -16.39
N GLU A 190 -11.13 5.19 -16.31
CA GLU A 190 -11.63 6.40 -15.63
C GLU A 190 -11.77 6.19 -14.12
N LYS A 191 -11.65 4.94 -13.65
CA LYS A 191 -11.75 4.61 -12.23
C LYS A 191 -10.46 4.95 -11.49
N PRO A 192 -10.52 5.17 -10.16
CA PRO A 192 -9.35 5.45 -9.34
C PRO A 192 -8.27 4.38 -9.42
N ASP A 193 -7.03 4.76 -9.13
CA ASP A 193 -5.94 3.80 -8.97
C ASP A 193 -6.15 2.98 -7.70
N GLN A 194 -6.42 1.69 -7.85
CA GLN A 194 -6.63 0.72 -6.78
C GLN A 194 -6.73 -0.71 -7.35
N VAL A 195 -6.87 -1.69 -6.47
CA VAL A 195 -7.07 -3.08 -6.85
C VAL A 195 -8.54 -3.33 -7.21
N TYR A 196 -8.78 -4.12 -8.25
CA TYR A 196 -10.09 -4.51 -8.75
C TYR A 196 -10.20 -6.02 -8.89
N TYR A 197 -11.43 -6.52 -8.71
CA TYR A 197 -11.84 -7.89 -8.98
C TYR A 197 -12.97 -7.87 -10.00
N LEU A 198 -12.73 -8.49 -11.16
CA LEU A 198 -13.72 -8.70 -12.19
C LEU A 198 -14.31 -10.09 -12.01
N HIS A 199 -15.53 -10.15 -11.48
CA HIS A 199 -16.28 -11.38 -11.28
C HIS A 199 -17.23 -11.60 -12.44
N VAL A 200 -17.20 -12.79 -12.98
CA VAL A 200 -18.11 -13.26 -14.03
C VAL A 200 -18.77 -14.54 -13.56
N ASN A 201 -20.09 -14.56 -13.58
CA ASN A 201 -20.90 -15.74 -13.31
C ASN A 201 -21.91 -15.88 -14.45
N SER A 202 -22.03 -17.07 -15.03
CA SER A 202 -22.96 -17.35 -16.12
C SER A 202 -23.61 -18.71 -15.95
N LEU A 203 -24.92 -18.72 -16.02
CA LEU A 203 -25.73 -19.94 -16.12
C LEU A 203 -26.29 -20.03 -17.55
N ASP A 204 -26.28 -21.23 -18.13
CA ASP A 204 -26.97 -21.51 -19.40
C ASP A 204 -28.47 -21.73 -19.19
N MET A 205 -29.19 -22.10 -20.27
CA MET A 205 -30.62 -22.41 -20.24
C MET A 205 -30.94 -23.66 -19.42
N ALA A 206 -29.98 -24.59 -19.28
CA ALA A 206 -30.15 -25.82 -18.50
C ALA A 206 -29.73 -25.67 -17.03
N GLY A 207 -29.15 -24.52 -16.66
CA GLY A 207 -28.68 -24.20 -15.30
C GLY A 207 -27.29 -24.74 -15.00
N ASN A 208 -26.46 -25.04 -16.02
CA ASN A 208 -25.04 -25.28 -15.79
C ASN A 208 -24.35 -23.97 -15.54
N GLU A 209 -23.53 -23.93 -14.50
CA GLU A 209 -22.89 -22.70 -13.98
C GLU A 209 -21.41 -22.70 -14.27
N ALA A 210 -20.90 -21.53 -14.67
CA ALA A 210 -19.49 -21.21 -14.74
C ALA A 210 -19.19 -19.90 -14.02
N GLU A 211 -18.08 -19.88 -13.28
CA GLU A 211 -17.58 -18.70 -12.58
C GLU A 211 -16.11 -18.45 -12.92
N LEU A 212 -15.74 -17.18 -13.08
CA LEU A 212 -14.36 -16.76 -13.26
C LEU A 212 -14.13 -15.42 -12.58
N THR A 213 -13.03 -15.29 -11.85
CA THR A 213 -12.63 -14.04 -11.22
C THR A 213 -11.21 -13.68 -11.63
N TYR A 214 -11.01 -12.47 -12.14
CA TYR A 214 -9.70 -11.88 -12.37
C TYR A 214 -9.45 -10.75 -11.38
N ARG A 215 -8.26 -10.75 -10.77
CA ARG A 215 -7.73 -9.66 -9.97
C ARG A 215 -6.76 -8.85 -10.83
N PHE A 216 -6.83 -7.53 -10.77
CA PHE A 216 -5.85 -6.62 -11.38
C PHE A 216 -5.83 -5.29 -10.65
N SER A 217 -4.76 -4.52 -10.80
CA SER A 217 -4.71 -3.16 -10.32
C SER A 217 -4.71 -2.14 -11.47
N LEU A 218 -5.20 -0.94 -11.18
CA LEU A 218 -4.84 0.29 -11.89
C LEU A 218 -3.90 1.07 -11.00
N ASN A 219 -2.72 1.37 -11.48
CA ASN A 219 -1.66 2.09 -10.76
C ASN A 219 -0.86 2.94 -11.73
N ARG A 220 -1.46 4.04 -12.20
CA ARG A 220 -0.91 4.92 -13.24
C ARG A 220 0.08 5.94 -12.70
N ASN A 221 0.01 6.20 -11.40
CA ASN A 221 0.75 7.26 -10.75
C ASN A 221 1.91 6.76 -9.88
N GLY A 222 1.94 5.47 -9.58
CA GLY A 222 2.92 4.87 -8.68
C GLY A 222 2.80 5.38 -7.24
N SER A 223 3.92 5.41 -6.55
CA SER A 223 4.00 5.79 -5.14
C SER A 223 3.62 7.24 -4.87
N VAL A 224 2.90 7.44 -3.77
CA VAL A 224 2.60 8.75 -3.19
C VAL A 224 3.33 8.86 -1.86
N TYR A 225 4.14 9.92 -1.71
CA TYR A 225 4.92 10.16 -0.50
C TYR A 225 4.26 11.21 0.39
N ASP A 226 4.06 10.88 1.67
CA ASP A 226 3.71 11.83 2.71
C ASP A 226 4.94 12.11 3.60
N MET A 227 5.50 13.30 3.44
CA MET A 227 6.67 13.79 4.18
C MET A 227 6.27 14.72 5.33
N SER A 228 5.01 14.84 5.68
CA SER A 228 4.48 15.83 6.63
C SER A 228 5.10 15.70 8.02
N LEU A 229 5.22 14.48 8.54
CA LEU A 229 5.82 14.21 9.85
C LEU A 229 7.30 14.61 9.90
N ALA A 230 8.06 14.23 8.88
CA ALA A 230 9.47 14.60 8.80
C ALA A 230 9.65 16.11 8.64
N ARG A 231 8.82 16.78 7.82
CA ARG A 231 8.81 18.25 7.69
C ARG A 231 8.46 18.95 9.01
N GLN A 232 7.52 18.42 9.77
CA GLN A 232 7.22 18.97 11.10
C GLN A 232 8.40 18.84 12.06
N ALA A 233 9.12 17.71 12.02
CA ALA A 233 10.32 17.51 12.83
C ALA A 233 11.48 18.45 12.42
N THR A 234 11.48 18.93 11.17
CA THR A 234 12.53 19.81 10.60
C THR A 234 12.01 21.21 10.24
N ALA A 235 10.92 21.67 10.87
CA ALA A 235 10.29 22.98 10.55
C ALA A 235 11.16 24.20 10.85
N GLY A 236 12.14 24.09 11.77
CA GLY A 236 13.04 25.17 12.16
C GLY A 236 14.22 25.39 11.22
N THR A 237 14.50 24.50 10.29
CA THR A 237 15.64 24.49 9.35
C THR A 237 16.99 24.19 10.01
N TYR A 238 17.34 24.81 11.15
CA TYR A 238 18.59 24.64 11.90
C TYR A 238 18.34 23.88 13.19
N TYR A 239 19.20 22.91 13.51
CA TYR A 239 19.07 22.05 14.69
C TYR A 239 20.43 21.71 15.29
N GLN A 240 20.49 21.64 16.62
CA GLN A 240 21.55 20.92 17.28
C GLN A 240 21.35 19.42 17.15
N SER A 241 22.41 18.66 16.91
CA SER A 241 22.32 17.20 16.74
C SER A 241 21.63 16.48 17.92
N ARG A 242 21.83 16.97 19.13
CA ARG A 242 21.27 16.41 20.40
C ARG A 242 19.74 16.49 20.51
N VAL A 243 19.08 17.37 19.74
CA VAL A 243 17.62 17.56 19.78
C VAL A 243 16.93 16.97 18.54
N MET A 244 17.73 16.43 17.61
CA MET A 244 17.19 15.84 16.40
C MET A 244 16.37 14.59 16.72
N LYS A 245 15.12 14.55 16.21
CA LYS A 245 14.20 13.43 16.37
C LYS A 245 14.28 12.52 15.15
N ASP A 246 13.73 11.32 15.31
CA ASP A 246 13.54 10.41 14.19
C ASP A 246 12.67 11.06 13.10
N LEU A 247 13.06 10.88 11.86
CA LEU A 247 12.36 11.39 10.69
C LEU A 247 11.51 10.29 10.09
N GLN A 248 10.18 10.43 10.20
CA GLN A 248 9.24 9.48 9.65
C GLN A 248 8.68 9.99 8.32
N MET A 249 8.70 9.13 7.32
CA MET A 249 8.19 9.37 5.98
C MET A 249 7.31 8.20 5.60
N ILE A 250 6.18 8.46 4.93
CA ILE A 250 5.22 7.44 4.54
C ILE A 250 5.16 7.38 3.01
N GLU A 251 5.20 6.18 2.49
CA GLU A 251 4.95 5.87 1.09
C GLU A 251 3.70 5.00 0.98
N MET A 252 2.78 5.37 0.09
CA MET A 252 1.58 4.62 -0.23
C MET A 252 1.63 4.19 -1.68
N ASN A 253 1.34 2.92 -1.96
CA ASN A 253 1.26 2.39 -3.31
C ASN A 253 0.12 1.37 -3.43
N VAL A 254 -0.50 1.30 -4.60
CA VAL A 254 -1.54 0.31 -4.92
C VAL A 254 -0.94 -1.09 -5.01
N ASP A 255 0.22 -1.20 -5.65
CA ASP A 255 0.95 -2.45 -5.83
C ASP A 255 2.18 -2.53 -4.92
N GLU A 256 2.76 -3.70 -4.82
CA GLU A 256 3.98 -3.89 -4.04
C GLU A 256 5.14 -3.09 -4.64
N VAL A 257 5.92 -2.44 -3.78
CA VAL A 257 7.17 -1.78 -4.16
C VAL A 257 8.26 -2.84 -4.28
N GLU A 258 8.77 -3.05 -5.50
CA GLU A 258 9.82 -4.04 -5.79
C GLU A 258 11.22 -3.52 -5.50
N GLN A 259 11.43 -2.23 -5.70
CA GLN A 259 12.72 -1.57 -5.45
C GLN A 259 12.48 -0.24 -4.73
N PHE A 260 13.28 0.03 -3.72
CA PHE A 260 13.24 1.30 -3.01
C PHE A 260 14.66 1.71 -2.59
N ALA A 261 14.85 3.02 -2.40
CA ALA A 261 16.07 3.59 -1.86
C ALA A 261 15.76 4.82 -1.02
N VAL A 262 16.49 4.95 0.08
CA VAL A 262 16.53 6.16 0.89
C VAL A 262 17.83 6.87 0.56
N TYR A 263 17.75 8.07 0.01
CA TYR A 263 18.91 8.90 -0.30
C TYR A 263 19.09 9.96 0.78
N VAL A 264 20.28 10.00 1.35
CA VAL A 264 20.69 11.05 2.28
C VAL A 264 21.99 11.67 1.78
N SER A 265 22.03 12.99 1.69
CA SER A 265 23.28 13.71 1.42
C SER A 265 23.60 14.71 2.54
N ARG A 266 24.88 14.95 2.75
CA ARG A 266 25.41 16.00 3.62
C ARG A 266 26.36 16.89 2.83
N ASN A 267 26.09 18.18 2.79
CA ASN A 267 26.84 19.16 2.00
C ASN A 267 26.94 18.77 0.52
N GLY A 268 25.86 18.16 -0.04
CA GLY A 268 25.80 17.69 -1.44
C GLY A 268 26.53 16.37 -1.71
N VAL A 269 27.12 15.72 -0.70
CA VAL A 269 27.77 14.41 -0.83
C VAL A 269 26.83 13.33 -0.31
N LEU A 270 26.55 12.32 -1.14
CA LEU A 270 25.73 11.18 -0.75
C LEU A 270 26.40 10.36 0.35
N ILE A 271 25.62 9.99 1.35
CA ILE A 271 26.01 9.11 2.45
C ILE A 271 25.34 7.74 2.20
N PRO A 272 26.06 6.62 2.30
CA PRO A 272 25.46 5.29 2.23
C PRO A 272 24.36 5.11 3.27
N THR A 273 23.26 4.45 2.88
CA THR A 273 22.14 4.15 3.76
C THR A 273 22.03 2.64 3.97
N VAL A 274 21.71 2.21 5.19
CA VAL A 274 21.57 0.79 5.54
C VAL A 274 20.30 0.61 6.36
N MET A 275 19.50 -0.39 6.00
CA MET A 275 18.30 -0.75 6.76
C MET A 275 18.69 -1.49 8.03
N SER A 276 18.10 -1.09 9.15
CA SER A 276 18.29 -1.68 10.47
C SER A 276 17.06 -1.45 11.33
N ASP A 277 16.66 -2.43 12.10
CA ASP A 277 15.49 -2.32 13.00
C ASP A 277 15.75 -1.38 14.20
N VAL A 278 17.01 -1.19 14.55
CA VAL A 278 17.43 -0.34 15.68
C VAL A 278 18.66 0.46 15.30
N TYR A 279 18.80 1.65 15.91
CA TYR A 279 20.03 2.42 15.81
C TYR A 279 21.18 1.72 16.54
N HIS A 280 22.34 1.69 15.92
CA HIS A 280 23.61 1.32 16.55
C HIS A 280 24.75 2.15 15.96
N PRO A 281 25.71 2.62 16.79
CA PRO A 281 26.81 3.44 16.31
C PRO A 281 27.63 2.72 15.24
N MET A 282 27.85 3.37 14.10
CA MET A 282 28.68 2.90 13.01
C MET A 282 30.07 3.53 13.06
N THR A 283 31.08 2.78 12.64
CA THR A 283 32.45 3.29 12.48
C THR A 283 32.62 4.12 11.22
N GLU A 284 31.81 3.83 10.21
CA GLU A 284 31.77 4.53 8.93
C GLU A 284 30.65 5.56 8.91
N ASP A 285 30.70 6.52 7.98
CA ASP A 285 29.68 7.52 7.77
C ASP A 285 28.51 6.89 6.99
N VAL A 286 27.59 6.27 7.72
CA VAL A 286 26.42 5.54 7.19
C VAL A 286 25.18 6.03 7.93
N VAL A 287 24.07 6.17 7.21
CA VAL A 287 22.75 6.49 7.77
C VAL A 287 21.96 5.21 7.94
N LEU A 288 21.51 4.93 9.16
CA LEU A 288 20.64 3.81 9.48
C LEU A 288 19.18 4.23 9.42
N TYR A 289 18.35 3.38 8.85
CA TYR A 289 16.90 3.58 8.84
C TYR A 289 16.15 2.26 9.01
N ASN A 290 14.96 2.32 9.58
CA ASN A 290 14.00 1.22 9.59
C ASN A 290 12.94 1.42 8.50
N MET A 291 12.38 0.33 7.98
CA MET A 291 11.23 0.34 7.09
C MET A 291 10.21 -0.71 7.53
N GLU A 292 9.00 -0.27 7.81
CA GLU A 292 7.87 -1.13 8.13
C GLU A 292 6.88 -1.12 6.96
N ARG A 293 6.42 -2.31 6.57
CA ARG A 293 5.39 -2.50 5.56
C ARG A 293 4.08 -2.93 6.19
N GLN A 294 2.99 -2.27 5.83
CA GLN A 294 1.61 -2.62 6.16
C GLN A 294 0.77 -2.72 4.89
N GLY A 295 -0.40 -3.35 5.01
CA GLY A 295 -1.29 -3.55 3.87
C GLY A 295 -1.15 -4.93 3.25
N ASN A 296 -1.81 -5.11 2.12
CA ASN A 296 -1.85 -6.38 1.39
C ASN A 296 -2.23 -6.14 -0.08
N GLU A 297 -2.19 -7.20 -0.86
CA GLU A 297 -2.55 -7.19 -2.28
C GLU A 297 -3.98 -6.74 -2.60
N GLN A 298 -4.87 -6.73 -1.62
CA GLN A 298 -6.26 -6.32 -1.79
C GLN A 298 -6.46 -4.82 -1.62
N LEU A 299 -5.78 -4.22 -0.63
CA LEU A 299 -6.00 -2.84 -0.20
C LEU A 299 -4.88 -1.89 -0.62
N GLY A 300 -3.78 -2.43 -1.17
CA GLY A 300 -2.54 -1.71 -1.40
C GLY A 300 -1.61 -1.75 -0.19
N TYR A 301 -0.51 -1.03 -0.28
CA TYR A 301 0.60 -1.08 0.65
C TYR A 301 0.94 0.30 1.21
N VAL A 302 1.37 0.31 2.46
CA VAL A 302 1.90 1.49 3.15
C VAL A 302 3.27 1.12 3.72
N TYR A 303 4.28 1.89 3.36
CA TYR A 303 5.65 1.75 3.84
C TYR A 303 5.98 2.96 4.72
N THR A 304 6.44 2.70 5.94
CA THR A 304 6.88 3.73 6.88
C THR A 304 8.40 3.65 7.02
N TYR A 305 9.09 4.67 6.54
CA TYR A 305 10.54 4.82 6.69
C TYR A 305 10.83 5.67 7.91
N THR A 306 11.68 5.18 8.80
CA THR A 306 12.13 5.89 10.00
C THR A 306 13.65 6.05 9.97
N LEU A 307 14.17 7.25 9.73
CA LEU A 307 15.57 7.58 9.86
C LEU A 307 15.83 8.00 11.31
N PHE A 308 16.75 7.31 11.98
CA PHE A 308 17.07 7.58 13.38
C PHE A 308 17.72 8.95 13.55
N GLY A 309 17.26 9.74 14.53
CA GLY A 309 17.77 11.08 14.79
C GLY A 309 19.26 11.11 15.10
N GLU A 310 19.80 10.04 15.71
CA GLU A 310 21.22 9.87 16.04
C GLU A 310 22.13 9.83 14.80
N ASN A 311 21.61 9.54 13.61
CA ASN A 311 22.38 9.62 12.37
C ASN A 311 22.95 11.03 12.10
N PHE A 312 22.27 12.05 12.62
CA PHE A 312 22.56 13.45 12.33
C PHE A 312 23.48 14.09 13.37
N ALA A 313 24.52 13.34 13.78
CA ALA A 313 25.51 13.83 14.77
C ALA A 313 26.50 14.83 14.19
N LYS A 314 26.78 14.79 12.89
CA LYS A 314 27.75 15.66 12.21
C LYS A 314 27.08 16.90 11.65
N GLU A 315 27.81 18.04 11.75
CA GLU A 315 27.35 19.29 11.16
C GLU A 315 27.28 19.24 9.64
N GLY A 316 26.35 20.01 9.09
CA GLY A 316 26.19 20.20 7.67
C GLY A 316 24.74 20.35 7.21
N THR A 317 24.58 20.66 5.94
CA THR A 317 23.28 20.72 5.26
C THR A 317 22.89 19.34 4.79
N TYR A 318 21.79 18.84 5.30
CA TYR A 318 21.24 17.53 4.97
C TYR A 318 20.08 17.64 3.98
N GLN A 319 20.03 16.66 3.08
CA GLN A 319 18.89 16.43 2.18
C GLN A 319 18.50 14.96 2.25
N VAL A 320 17.18 14.70 2.31
CA VAL A 320 16.64 13.34 2.33
C VAL A 320 15.61 13.21 1.22
N ALA A 321 15.69 12.11 0.45
CA ALA A 321 14.73 11.76 -0.59
C ALA A 321 14.48 10.26 -0.61
N LEU A 322 13.26 9.89 -1.02
CA LEU A 322 12.85 8.51 -1.26
C LEU A 322 12.74 8.26 -2.76
N TYR A 323 13.05 7.06 -3.16
CA TYR A 323 12.83 6.53 -4.50
C TYR A 323 12.20 5.15 -4.41
N SER A 324 11.29 4.85 -5.32
CA SER A 324 10.72 3.51 -5.46
C SER A 324 10.38 3.17 -6.91
N LYS A 325 10.33 1.86 -7.16
CA LYS A 325 9.78 1.22 -8.35
C LYS A 325 8.81 0.14 -7.92
N ASP A 326 7.57 0.20 -8.41
CA ASP A 326 6.51 -0.75 -8.08
C ASP A 326 6.36 -1.87 -9.12
N ALA A 327 5.49 -2.83 -8.82
CA ALA A 327 5.21 -3.97 -9.70
C ALA A 327 4.52 -3.58 -11.00
N ALA A 328 3.88 -2.41 -11.08
CA ALA A 328 3.35 -1.86 -12.34
C ALA A 328 4.43 -1.23 -13.21
N GLY A 329 5.67 -1.11 -12.69
CA GLY A 329 6.82 -0.52 -13.35
C GLY A 329 6.94 0.99 -13.22
N ASN A 330 6.11 1.64 -12.37
CA ASN A 330 6.24 3.07 -12.12
C ASN A 330 7.49 3.35 -11.30
N GLU A 331 8.29 4.31 -11.75
CA GLU A 331 9.45 4.82 -11.03
C GLU A 331 9.14 6.22 -10.51
N VAL A 332 9.14 6.40 -9.20
CA VAL A 332 8.81 7.67 -8.54
C VAL A 332 9.87 8.03 -7.51
N SER A 333 10.18 9.32 -7.42
CA SER A 333 11.01 9.87 -6.35
C SER A 333 10.28 11.02 -5.67
N SER A 334 10.48 11.17 -4.37
CA SER A 334 9.88 12.26 -3.61
C SER A 334 10.33 13.67 -4.07
N THR A 335 11.38 13.75 -4.93
CA THR A 335 11.91 15.00 -5.48
C THR A 335 11.56 15.24 -6.95
N LEU A 336 10.97 14.26 -7.68
CA LEU A 336 10.72 14.37 -9.12
C LEU A 336 9.56 15.30 -9.49
N LYS A 337 8.54 15.41 -8.62
CA LYS A 337 7.35 16.24 -8.87
C LYS A 337 7.51 17.69 -8.39
N ASP A 338 8.39 17.90 -7.43
CA ASP A 338 8.68 19.21 -6.85
C ASP A 338 10.11 19.20 -6.32
N LYS A 339 10.97 20.09 -6.83
CA LYS A 339 12.36 20.20 -6.38
C LYS A 339 12.49 20.53 -4.89
N ASP A 340 11.44 21.12 -4.32
CA ASP A 340 11.33 21.44 -2.89
C ASP A 340 10.66 20.31 -2.07
N ALA A 341 10.27 19.21 -2.71
CA ALA A 341 9.60 18.09 -2.06
C ALA A 341 10.54 17.21 -1.20
N GLY A 342 11.85 17.31 -1.41
CA GLY A 342 12.85 16.72 -0.53
C GLY A 342 12.85 17.37 0.85
N LEU A 343 13.33 16.64 1.84
CA LEU A 343 13.53 17.17 3.18
C LEU A 343 14.88 17.86 3.24
N HIS A 344 14.92 19.12 3.71
CA HIS A 344 16.12 19.92 3.86
C HIS A 344 16.23 20.48 5.28
N PHE A 345 17.38 20.30 5.93
CA PHE A 345 17.67 20.87 7.24
C PHE A 345 19.17 20.98 7.48
N ILE A 346 19.55 21.74 8.47
CA ILE A 346 20.96 22.01 8.82
C ILE A 346 21.22 21.56 10.25
N ILE A 347 22.27 20.80 10.45
CA ILE A 347 22.79 20.47 11.78
C ILE A 347 23.95 21.40 12.05
N ASP A 348 23.83 22.13 13.15
CA ASP A 348 24.79 23.08 13.65
C ASP A 348 24.96 22.94 15.18
N ASN A 349 26.14 22.58 15.61
CA ASN A 349 26.50 22.41 17.03
C ASN A 349 27.54 23.46 17.51
N THR A 350 27.96 24.33 16.60
CA THR A 350 29.01 25.29 16.84
C THR A 350 28.41 26.58 17.39
N PRO A 351 28.73 27.00 18.65
CA PRO A 351 28.23 28.25 19.16
C PRO A 351 28.80 29.46 18.40
N PRO A 352 28.07 30.58 18.39
CA PRO A 352 28.58 31.84 17.88
C PRO A 352 29.90 32.25 18.54
N GLN A 353 30.70 33.04 17.84
CA GLN A 353 31.97 33.56 18.29
C GLN A 353 31.95 35.08 18.38
N ILE A 354 32.75 35.65 19.27
CA ILE A 354 32.98 37.07 19.36
C ILE A 354 34.48 37.38 19.27
N VAL A 355 34.80 38.36 18.48
CA VAL A 355 36.15 38.92 18.39
C VAL A 355 36.11 40.39 18.83
N MET A 356 36.99 40.76 19.76
CA MET A 356 37.16 42.15 20.22
C MET A 356 38.58 42.59 19.93
N ASP A 357 38.72 43.67 19.17
CA ASP A 357 40.01 44.28 18.87
C ASP A 357 40.06 45.69 19.44
N GLY A 358 41.27 46.15 19.86
CA GLY A 358 41.50 47.43 20.46
C GLY A 358 41.55 47.44 21.99
N ILE A 359 41.11 46.33 22.64
CA ILE A 359 41.27 46.15 24.11
C ILE A 359 41.79 44.74 24.40
N GLU A 360 42.51 44.59 25.47
CA GLU A 360 43.04 43.31 25.94
C GLU A 360 42.63 43.07 27.40
N ALA A 361 42.61 41.80 27.78
CA ALA A 361 42.37 41.35 29.14
C ALA A 361 43.36 42.02 30.13
N GLY A 362 42.87 42.76 31.12
CA GLY A 362 43.68 43.51 32.07
C GLY A 362 44.40 44.73 31.49
N GLY A 363 44.05 45.13 30.26
CA GLY A 363 44.62 46.27 29.57
C GLY A 363 44.38 47.58 30.34
N ILE A 364 45.42 48.46 30.43
CA ILE A 364 45.33 49.79 31.04
C ILE A 364 45.76 50.79 29.99
N TYR A 365 44.85 51.68 29.63
CA TYR A 365 45.05 52.62 28.53
C TYR A 365 45.06 54.03 28.97
N ASP A 366 46.12 54.76 28.55
CA ASP A 366 46.24 56.19 28.78
C ASP A 366 45.53 57.00 27.70
N ALA A 367 44.21 57.10 27.84
CA ALA A 367 43.39 57.78 26.89
C ALA A 367 42.10 58.27 27.53
N SER A 368 41.49 59.31 26.97
CA SER A 368 40.14 59.78 27.35
C SER A 368 39.04 58.94 26.64
N GLN A 369 39.39 58.31 25.53
CA GLN A 369 38.52 57.37 24.74
C GLN A 369 39.39 56.34 24.10
N LYS A 370 38.80 55.14 23.89
CA LYS A 370 39.41 54.02 23.15
C LYS A 370 38.43 53.46 22.12
N LYS A 371 38.92 53.32 20.91
CA LYS A 371 38.16 52.60 19.87
C LYS A 371 38.26 51.09 20.09
N VAL A 372 37.12 50.44 20.11
CA VAL A 372 36.98 48.98 20.25
C VAL A 372 36.18 48.50 19.10
N ASN A 373 36.71 47.52 18.40
CA ASN A 373 36.07 46.87 17.30
C ASN A 373 35.52 45.53 17.78
N VAL A 374 34.20 45.31 17.66
CA VAL A 374 33.55 44.09 18.13
C VAL A 374 32.83 43.44 16.94
N MET A 375 33.14 42.17 16.71
CA MET A 375 32.50 41.39 15.65
C MET A 375 31.94 40.10 16.23
N PHE A 376 30.66 39.84 15.97
CA PHE A 376 30.06 38.56 16.19
C PHE A 376 30.07 37.77 14.86
N SER A 377 30.39 36.51 14.94
CA SER A 377 30.39 35.62 13.78
C SER A 377 29.82 34.24 14.14
N ASP A 378 29.23 33.59 13.16
CA ASP A 378 28.72 32.25 13.27
C ASP A 378 28.86 31.53 11.91
N ASN A 379 28.87 30.18 11.93
CA ASN A 379 28.85 29.37 10.71
C ASN A 379 27.43 29.23 10.11
N GLY A 380 26.39 29.57 10.87
CA GLY A 380 25.00 29.61 10.47
C GLY A 380 24.44 31.04 10.51
N MET A 381 23.33 31.22 11.19
CA MET A 381 22.62 32.49 11.31
C MET A 381 22.43 32.87 12.77
N LEU A 382 22.89 34.08 13.18
CA LEU A 382 22.58 34.64 14.48
C LEU A 382 21.09 35.00 14.56
N THR A 383 20.46 34.70 15.70
CA THR A 383 19.08 35.07 16.01
C THR A 383 18.97 36.03 17.17
N GLU A 384 19.90 35.95 18.10
CA GLU A 384 20.00 36.88 19.23
C GLU A 384 21.47 37.27 19.43
N ALA A 385 21.69 38.54 19.72
CA ALA A 385 22.99 39.03 20.18
C ALA A 385 22.78 40.24 21.10
N ARG A 386 23.54 40.29 22.17
CA ARG A 386 23.59 41.41 23.08
C ARG A 386 25.01 41.62 23.53
N LEU A 387 25.44 42.88 23.53
CA LEU A 387 26.69 43.36 24.10
C LEU A 387 26.37 44.41 25.13
N SER A 388 26.95 44.37 26.30
CA SER A 388 26.81 45.42 27.32
C SER A 388 28.14 45.74 27.95
N LEU A 389 28.36 47.02 28.22
CA LEU A 389 29.54 47.54 28.92
C LEU A 389 29.16 47.82 30.36
N HIS A 390 29.93 47.30 31.34
CA HIS A 390 29.72 47.43 32.76
C HIS A 390 30.91 48.06 33.43
N ASN A 391 30.68 48.77 34.55
CA ASN A 391 31.71 49.25 35.41
C ASN A 391 32.16 48.18 36.44
N ASP A 392 33.16 48.52 37.27
CA ASP A 392 33.72 47.65 38.32
C ASP A 392 32.77 47.41 39.51
N LYS A 393 31.60 48.06 39.53
CA LYS A 393 30.52 47.81 40.49
C LYS A 393 29.46 46.91 39.93
N GLY A 394 29.55 46.54 38.65
CA GLY A 394 28.56 45.70 37.94
C GLY A 394 27.39 46.51 37.38
N GLU A 395 27.43 47.82 37.36
CA GLU A 395 26.38 48.65 36.76
C GLU A 395 26.61 48.76 35.26
N GLU A 396 25.52 48.59 34.44
CA GLU A 396 25.55 48.75 32.99
C GLU A 396 25.75 50.22 32.61
N ILE A 397 26.75 50.50 31.78
CA ILE A 397 27.05 51.82 31.24
C ILE A 397 26.41 52.05 29.89
N SER A 398 26.44 51.02 29.02
CA SER A 398 25.89 51.05 27.68
C SER A 398 25.57 49.62 27.24
N SER A 399 24.57 49.45 26.33
CA SER A 399 24.26 48.17 25.72
C SER A 399 23.86 48.33 24.26
N TRP A 400 24.07 47.27 23.49
CA TRP A 400 23.73 47.12 22.08
C TRP A 400 23.01 45.81 21.90
N ASP A 401 21.87 45.84 21.25
CA ASP A 401 21.05 44.65 21.03
C ASP A 401 21.24 44.04 19.60
N TYR A 402 20.52 42.95 19.33
CA TYR A 402 20.61 42.26 18.05
C TYR A 402 20.27 43.15 16.85
N MET A 403 19.31 44.07 16.98
CA MET A 403 18.92 44.95 15.88
C MET A 403 20.02 45.92 15.48
N GLU A 404 20.71 46.45 16.46
CA GLU A 404 21.85 47.36 16.26
C GLU A 404 23.06 46.59 15.69
N LEU A 405 23.30 45.37 16.17
CA LEU A 405 24.36 44.49 15.68
C LEU A 405 24.10 44.04 14.24
N ALA A 406 22.87 43.59 13.95
CA ALA A 406 22.47 43.17 12.60
C ALA A 406 22.52 44.33 11.59
N ALA A 407 22.11 45.55 12.00
CA ALA A 407 22.18 46.73 11.15
C ALA A 407 23.63 47.11 10.79
N ALA A 408 24.59 46.73 11.66
CA ALA A 408 26.03 46.93 11.47
C ALA A 408 26.73 45.68 10.90
N GLU A 409 26.02 44.76 10.27
CA GLU A 409 26.52 43.49 9.72
C GLU A 409 27.30 42.68 10.78
N ASN A 410 26.82 42.69 12.04
CA ASN A 410 27.40 42.06 13.23
C ASN A 410 28.80 42.63 13.62
N HIS A 411 29.11 43.83 13.14
CA HIS A 411 30.41 44.48 13.31
C HIS A 411 30.24 45.90 13.85
N LEU A 412 30.55 46.13 15.16
CA LEU A 412 30.43 47.41 15.81
C LEU A 412 31.80 48.05 16.05
N MET A 413 31.92 49.34 15.68
CA MET A 413 33.05 50.17 16.12
C MET A 413 32.57 51.08 17.21
N LEU A 414 33.01 50.80 18.45
CA LEU A 414 32.61 51.52 19.65
C LEU A 414 33.69 52.49 20.08
N GLU A 415 33.29 53.68 20.53
CA GLU A 415 34.18 54.64 21.23
C GLU A 415 33.88 54.58 22.74
N ILE A 416 34.75 53.93 23.48
CA ILE A 416 34.58 53.74 24.92
C ILE A 416 35.29 54.85 25.66
N ALA A 417 34.52 55.63 26.40
CA ALA A 417 35.03 56.75 27.19
C ALA A 417 35.80 56.28 28.47
N GLU A 418 36.67 57.11 28.96
CA GLU A 418 37.32 56.85 30.23
C GLU A 418 36.32 56.75 31.38
N TYR A 419 36.60 55.83 32.29
CA TYR A 419 35.88 55.64 33.54
C TYR A 419 36.87 55.57 34.73
N GLY A 420 36.47 56.09 35.88
CA GLY A 420 37.33 56.13 37.06
C GLY A 420 37.68 54.80 37.71
N GLY A 421 37.24 53.68 37.09
CA GLY A 421 37.48 52.32 37.57
C GLY A 421 37.68 51.35 36.43
N GLY A 422 37.53 50.07 36.72
CA GLY A 422 37.54 49.03 35.72
C GLY A 422 36.23 49.01 34.91
N GLN A 423 36.33 48.61 33.65
CA GLN A 423 35.23 48.40 32.76
C GLN A 423 35.34 46.99 32.21
N ARG A 424 34.18 46.35 31.87
CA ARG A 424 34.13 45.02 31.25
C ARG A 424 32.98 44.92 30.28
N PHE A 425 33.12 44.10 29.25
CA PHE A 425 32.03 43.70 28.41
C PHE A 425 31.40 42.39 28.90
N LEU A 426 30.07 42.35 28.93
CA LEU A 426 29.29 41.12 28.98
C LEU A 426 28.63 40.94 27.64
N TYR A 427 28.53 39.70 27.17
CA TYR A 427 27.94 39.39 25.87
C TYR A 427 27.20 38.08 25.92
N ARG A 428 26.16 38.04 25.11
CA ARG A 428 25.37 36.83 24.81
C ARG A 428 25.06 36.81 23.31
N ALA A 429 25.18 35.66 22.68
CA ALA A 429 24.70 35.45 21.32
C ALA A 429 24.09 34.05 21.20
N VAL A 430 23.05 33.94 20.38
CA VAL A 430 22.38 32.68 20.09
C VAL A 430 22.23 32.59 18.60
N ASP A 431 22.55 31.42 18.03
CA ASP A 431 22.32 31.12 16.62
C ASP A 431 20.93 30.56 16.36
N ALA A 432 20.63 30.24 15.09
CA ALA A 432 19.36 29.65 14.66
C ALA A 432 19.16 28.20 15.11
N ALA A 433 20.23 27.49 15.45
CA ALA A 433 20.17 26.14 16.01
C ALA A 433 19.98 26.16 17.55
N GLY A 434 20.10 27.32 18.18
CA GLY A 434 20.00 27.49 19.62
C GLY A 434 21.31 27.21 20.36
N ASN A 435 22.47 27.22 19.65
CA ASN A 435 23.76 27.23 20.35
C ASN A 435 24.03 28.60 20.93
N GLU A 436 24.55 28.63 22.13
CA GLU A 436 24.66 29.86 22.91
C GLU A 436 26.12 30.20 23.26
N LEU A 437 26.51 31.39 22.94
CA LEU A 437 27.73 32.03 23.45
C LEU A 437 27.34 32.93 24.59
N LEU A 438 27.89 32.67 25.79
CA LEU A 438 27.58 33.41 26.98
C LEU A 438 28.84 33.78 27.72
N ALA A 439 28.97 35.06 28.09
CA ALA A 439 29.94 35.52 29.04
C ALA A 439 29.25 36.35 30.13
N GLU A 440 28.80 35.67 31.17
CA GLU A 440 28.13 36.29 32.33
C GLU A 440 29.01 36.34 33.59
N SER A 441 30.13 35.58 33.61
CA SER A 441 31.00 35.51 34.78
C SER A 441 32.43 35.95 34.49
N MET A 442 33.11 36.39 35.53
CA MET A 442 34.51 36.84 35.47
C MET A 442 35.50 35.71 35.10
N GLU A 443 35.07 34.44 35.17
CA GLU A 443 35.92 33.29 34.85
C GLU A 443 35.92 32.96 33.34
N SER A 444 34.99 33.47 32.55
CA SER A 444 34.84 33.19 31.12
C SER A 444 35.45 34.27 30.21
N GLY A 445 36.36 35.06 30.66
CA GLY A 445 37.23 35.85 29.78
C GLY A 445 36.78 37.26 29.43
N SER A 446 35.72 37.81 30.02
CA SER A 446 35.51 39.25 29.97
C SER A 446 36.50 39.93 30.91
N ALA A 447 37.63 40.27 30.38
CA ALA A 447 38.68 40.94 31.18
C ALA A 447 38.29 42.36 31.51
N ASP A 448 38.45 42.67 32.76
CA ASP A 448 38.43 44.06 33.15
C ASP A 448 39.56 44.84 32.42
N PHE A 449 39.19 45.91 31.82
CA PHE A 449 40.15 46.85 31.26
C PHE A 449 39.96 48.24 31.90
N VAL A 450 40.95 49.13 31.78
CA VAL A 450 40.90 50.49 32.35
C VAL A 450 41.30 51.51 31.29
N ILE A 451 40.40 52.43 31.01
CA ILE A 451 40.70 53.61 30.19
C ILE A 451 40.68 54.81 31.12
N THR A 452 41.78 55.51 31.23
CA THR A 452 41.86 56.67 32.11
C THR A 452 43.10 57.53 31.83
N THR A 453 42.91 58.81 31.84
CA THR A 453 43.99 59.79 31.77
C THR A 453 44.66 60.05 33.19
N ASN A 454 44.00 59.50 34.25
CA ASN A 454 44.51 59.72 35.63
C ASN A 454 45.67 58.74 35.96
N PRO A 455 46.92 59.31 36.21
CA PRO A 455 48.09 58.46 36.41
C PRO A 455 48.01 57.65 37.72
N TRP A 456 47.31 58.12 38.74
CA TRP A 456 47.18 57.44 40.05
C TRP A 456 46.26 56.17 39.89
N ILE A 457 45.20 56.27 39.14
CA ILE A 457 44.33 55.14 38.89
C ILE A 457 45.11 54.09 38.13
N ARG A 458 45.85 54.46 37.10
CA ARG A 458 46.70 53.54 36.33
C ARG A 458 47.70 52.80 37.19
N LEU A 459 48.41 53.56 38.12
CA LEU A 459 49.36 52.94 38.99
C LEU A 459 48.76 51.94 39.98
N VAL A 460 47.61 52.27 40.57
CA VAL A 460 46.91 51.36 41.52
C VAL A 460 46.38 50.09 40.81
N LYS A 461 45.76 50.23 39.66
CA LYS A 461 45.19 49.12 38.92
C LYS A 461 46.25 48.21 38.30
N SER A 462 47.40 48.74 37.83
CA SER A 462 48.53 47.94 37.34
C SER A 462 49.15 47.08 38.44
N ARG A 463 49.27 47.54 39.66
CA ARG A 463 49.78 46.74 40.78
C ARG A 463 48.80 45.60 41.16
N LYS A 464 47.50 45.88 41.18
CA LYS A 464 46.46 44.86 41.47
C LYS A 464 46.46 43.76 40.46
N ASN A 465 46.57 44.07 39.16
CA ASN A 465 46.61 43.10 38.06
C ASN A 465 47.86 42.21 38.11
N ILE A 466 49.02 42.76 38.46
CA ILE A 466 50.24 41.97 38.65
C ILE A 466 50.09 40.98 39.80
N VAL A 467 49.49 41.38 40.93
CA VAL A 467 49.24 40.46 42.05
C VAL A 467 48.24 39.35 41.68
N THR A 468 47.17 39.66 40.91
CA THR A 468 46.17 38.71 40.46
C THR A 468 46.77 37.73 39.44
N ALA A 469 47.56 38.21 38.46
CA ALA A 469 48.27 37.39 37.50
C ALA A 469 49.28 36.44 38.16
N CYS A 470 50.05 36.96 39.19
CA CYS A 470 50.94 36.10 39.94
C CYS A 470 50.20 35.05 40.79
N GLY A 471 49.00 35.38 41.32
CA GLY A 471 48.17 34.46 42.08
C GLY A 471 47.57 33.31 41.17
N ILE A 472 47.10 33.65 39.99
CA ILE A 472 46.61 32.69 39.01
C ILE A 472 47.76 31.81 38.51
N ALA A 473 48.92 32.36 38.20
CA ALA A 473 50.12 31.61 37.84
C ALA A 473 50.55 30.62 38.93
N ALA A 474 50.50 31.06 40.19
CA ALA A 474 50.83 30.19 41.32
C ALA A 474 49.78 29.06 41.53
N ALA A 475 48.49 29.35 41.32
CA ALA A 475 47.43 28.35 41.38
C ALA A 475 47.56 27.38 40.23
N GLY A 476 47.86 27.85 39.00
CA GLY A 476 48.07 27.00 37.80
C GLY A 476 49.24 26.05 37.94
N VAL A 477 50.35 26.50 38.56
CA VAL A 477 51.52 25.65 38.87
C VAL A 477 51.18 24.64 39.96
N GLY A 478 50.36 25.01 40.97
CA GLY A 478 49.87 24.09 42.00
C GLY A 478 49.03 22.97 41.44
N VAL A 479 48.08 23.25 40.55
CA VAL A 479 47.22 22.27 39.91
C VAL A 479 48.03 21.35 38.98
N SER A 480 48.99 21.89 38.21
CA SER A 480 49.87 21.10 37.34
C SER A 480 50.80 20.20 38.16
N GLY A 481 51.30 20.66 39.33
CA GLY A 481 52.10 19.87 40.27
C GLY A 481 51.33 18.69 40.89
N VAL A 482 50.05 18.91 41.28
CA VAL A 482 49.16 17.85 41.80
C VAL A 482 48.83 16.86 40.74
N ALA A 483 48.50 17.28 39.50
CA ALA A 483 48.22 16.40 38.38
C ALA A 483 49.44 15.53 37.99
N ALA A 484 50.64 16.12 37.95
CA ALA A 484 51.91 15.42 37.73
C ALA A 484 52.24 14.45 38.88
N GLY A 485 51.98 14.82 40.13
CA GLY A 485 52.17 13.97 41.30
C GLY A 485 51.23 12.77 41.34
N LEU A 486 49.93 12.95 40.93
CA LEU A 486 48.94 11.89 40.80
C LEU A 486 49.27 10.96 39.63
N TYR A 487 49.73 11.48 38.50
CA TYR A 487 50.20 10.71 37.36
C TYR A 487 51.42 9.85 37.68
N TYR A 488 52.40 10.40 38.45
CA TYR A 488 53.61 9.70 38.88
C TYR A 488 53.28 8.61 39.91
N ARG A 489 52.35 8.85 40.83
CA ARG A 489 51.86 7.84 41.79
C ARG A 489 51.08 6.69 41.10
N ARG A 490 50.30 6.99 40.07
CA ARG A 490 49.61 5.95 39.28
C ARG A 490 50.58 5.06 38.51
N ARG A 491 51.64 5.64 37.93
CA ARG A 491 52.69 4.91 37.18
C ARG A 491 53.58 4.02 38.08
N LYS A 492 53.73 4.36 39.34
CA LYS A 492 54.48 3.54 40.30
C LYS A 492 53.66 2.37 40.84
N ARG A 493 52.32 2.49 40.91
CA ARG A 493 51.43 1.38 41.31
C ARG A 493 51.24 0.33 40.23
N GLY A 494 51.43 0.68 38.96
CA GLY A 494 51.32 -0.28 37.83
C GLY A 494 52.61 -1.09 37.55
N ARG A 495 53.65 -0.99 38.35
CA ARG A 495 54.90 -1.76 38.22
C ARG A 495 55.05 -2.87 39.24
N TYR A 496 54.02 -3.08 40.11
CA TYR A 496 54.01 -4.14 41.12
C TYR A 496 52.63 -4.83 41.15
N ALA A 497 52.10 -5.19 39.95
CA ALA A 497 51.01 -6.14 39.80
C ALA A 497 51.29 -6.98 38.56
#